data_2ee92eba7a8d19c444810131688aa222
#
_entry.id   2ee92eba7a8d19c444810131688aa222
#
_cell.length_a   1.000
_cell.length_b   1.000
_cell.length_c   1.000
_cell.angle_alpha   90.00
_cell.angle_beta   90.00
_cell.angle_gamma   90.00
#
_symmetry.space_group_name_H-M   'P 1'
#
loop_
_entity.id
_entity.type
_entity.pdbx_description
1 polymer ?
#
loop_
_entity_poly.entity_id
_entity_poly.type
_entity_poly.pdbx_seq_one_letter_code
_entity_poly.pdbx_strand_id
1 'polypeptide(L)'
;EINTNDIATIDVLKDASAAAIYGSRAANGVIIITTKRGESAKPTVRLNTSWSFSDWSRKPEFVNNKERFLMNRYYAQQANGNTNIPTDQEFSMDWANNNLSILIPEAEERRAYEEGVYTDWLDEITRTGVGQQYDVSVAGGSKSVKYYLSGDYSRRQGVQKGDDYEKFNIMSKIDINVTDWLKVGLKGNYLSWRQWGVPAAIANAEWITPYSYKYAQVEGYESWYNSHPDGKTASPLYGSASGS
;
A
#
# COMPACT_ATOMS: atom_id res chain seq x y z
N GLU A 1 5.38 11.97 15.82
CA GLU A 1 3.97 11.64 15.54
C GLU A 1 3.26 11.33 16.86
N ILE A 2 2.00 11.77 16.99
CA ILE A 2 1.18 11.55 18.18
C ILE A 2 0.05 10.60 17.77
N ASN A 3 -0.20 9.55 18.58
CA ASN A 3 -1.38 8.71 18.36
C ASN A 3 -2.65 9.52 18.64
N THR A 4 -3.61 9.45 17.74
CA THR A 4 -4.90 10.16 17.86
C THR A 4 -5.67 9.76 19.13
N ASN A 5 -5.54 8.49 19.56
CA ASN A 5 -6.15 8.01 20.79
C ASN A 5 -5.55 8.59 22.08
N ASP A 6 -4.34 9.19 22.01
CA ASP A 6 -3.68 9.88 23.11
C ASP A 6 -4.04 11.37 23.18
N ILE A 7 -4.79 11.89 22.21
CA ILE A 7 -5.19 13.29 22.16
C ILE A 7 -6.38 13.52 23.11
N ALA A 8 -6.28 14.54 23.95
CA ALA A 8 -7.37 15.03 24.79
C ALA A 8 -8.15 16.14 24.08
N THR A 9 -7.43 17.19 23.56
CA THR A 9 -8.03 18.31 22.83
C THR A 9 -7.16 18.72 21.64
N ILE A 10 -7.82 19.29 20.64
CA ILE A 10 -7.18 19.98 19.51
C ILE A 10 -7.80 21.37 19.43
N ASP A 11 -6.98 22.40 19.69
CA ASP A 11 -7.39 23.80 19.65
C ASP A 11 -6.74 24.48 18.44
N VAL A 12 -7.54 25.14 17.62
CA VAL A 12 -7.06 25.88 16.45
C VAL A 12 -7.16 27.37 16.71
N LEU A 13 -6.01 28.01 16.87
CA LEU A 13 -5.92 29.44 17.08
C LEU A 13 -5.65 30.15 15.74
N LYS A 14 -6.60 30.95 15.28
CA LYS A 14 -6.50 31.70 14.01
C LYS A 14 -6.36 33.23 14.22
N ASP A 15 -6.37 33.68 15.46
CA ASP A 15 -6.41 35.10 15.80
C ASP A 15 -5.02 35.72 15.93
N ALA A 16 -4.95 37.03 15.78
CA ALA A 16 -3.71 37.81 15.96
C ALA A 16 -3.08 37.65 17.37
N SER A 17 -3.88 37.28 18.39
CA SER A 17 -3.42 36.96 19.73
C SER A 17 -2.53 35.71 19.77
N ALA A 18 -2.77 34.72 18.88
CA ALA A 18 -1.92 33.55 18.74
C ALA A 18 -0.54 33.93 18.18
N ALA A 19 -0.50 34.87 17.21
CA ALA A 19 0.75 35.35 16.64
C ALA A 19 1.63 36.06 17.68
N ALA A 20 1.01 36.74 18.66
CA ALA A 20 1.73 37.42 19.73
C ALA A 20 2.48 36.44 20.67
N ILE A 21 1.91 35.26 20.92
CA ILE A 21 2.49 34.23 21.80
C ILE A 21 3.52 33.35 21.07
N TYR A 22 3.26 33.00 19.80
CA TYR A 22 4.04 32.03 19.04
C TYR A 22 4.94 32.65 17.96
N GLY A 23 4.93 34.00 17.85
CA GLY A 23 5.78 34.77 16.93
C GLY A 23 5.37 34.64 15.45
N SER A 24 6.27 35.02 14.56
CA SER A 24 6.01 35.08 13.10
C SER A 24 5.61 33.73 12.46
N ARG A 25 5.93 32.61 13.09
CA ARG A 25 5.52 31.26 12.63
C ARG A 25 4.02 31.03 12.76
N ALA A 26 3.33 31.84 13.56
CA ALA A 26 1.89 31.72 13.78
C ALA A 26 1.04 32.50 12.78
N ALA A 27 1.64 33.14 11.77
CA ALA A 27 0.93 33.94 10.76
C ALA A 27 -0.20 33.21 10.04
N ASN A 28 -0.08 31.90 9.88
CA ASN A 28 -1.09 31.02 9.27
C ASN A 28 -1.99 30.29 10.29
N GLY A 29 -1.91 30.64 11.57
CA GLY A 29 -2.59 29.99 12.68
C GLY A 29 -1.72 28.98 13.41
N VAL A 30 -2.20 28.57 14.61
CA VAL A 30 -1.53 27.59 15.48
C VAL A 30 -2.50 26.47 15.83
N ILE A 31 -2.05 25.24 15.71
CA ILE A 31 -2.79 24.06 16.18
C ILE A 31 -2.13 23.60 17.47
N ILE A 32 -2.88 23.64 18.57
CA ILE A 32 -2.43 23.16 19.88
C ILE A 32 -3.03 21.79 20.10
N ILE A 33 -2.16 20.78 20.26
CA ILE A 33 -2.55 19.42 20.57
C ILE A 33 -2.21 19.14 22.03
N THR A 34 -3.26 18.91 22.84
CA THR A 34 -3.10 18.51 24.23
C THR A 34 -3.28 17.01 24.35
N THR A 35 -2.28 16.32 24.86
CA THR A 35 -2.35 14.88 25.11
C THR A 35 -3.03 14.57 26.44
N LYS A 36 -3.68 13.40 26.52
CA LYS A 36 -4.28 12.88 27.75
C LYS A 36 -3.28 12.83 28.91
N ARG A 37 -3.80 13.00 30.11
CA ARG A 37 -3.05 12.98 31.38
C ARG A 37 -3.73 12.05 32.37
N GLY A 38 -2.99 11.60 33.35
CA GLY A 38 -3.55 10.95 34.53
C GLY A 38 -4.40 11.93 35.36
N GLU A 39 -5.44 11.44 35.95
CA GLU A 39 -6.30 12.16 36.89
C GLU A 39 -6.14 11.57 38.29
N SER A 40 -6.47 12.34 39.33
CA SER A 40 -6.53 11.82 40.72
C SER A 40 -7.76 10.97 40.91
N ALA A 41 -7.77 9.78 40.32
CA ALA A 41 -8.88 8.86 40.29
C ALA A 41 -8.38 7.42 40.34
N LYS A 42 -9.32 6.48 40.55
CA LYS A 42 -9.01 5.05 40.39
C LYS A 42 -8.43 4.77 39.00
N PRO A 43 -7.48 3.84 38.91
CA PRO A 43 -6.93 3.44 37.63
C PRO A 43 -8.02 3.03 36.63
N THR A 44 -7.96 3.58 35.45
CA THR A 44 -8.85 3.25 34.34
C THR A 44 -8.01 2.67 33.20
N VAL A 45 -8.40 1.48 32.74
CA VAL A 45 -7.82 0.83 31.57
C VAL A 45 -8.78 1.02 30.40
N ARG A 46 -8.25 1.43 29.26
CA ARG A 46 -9.01 1.50 28.00
C ARG A 46 -8.33 0.65 26.96
N LEU A 47 -9.12 -0.11 26.22
CA LEU A 47 -8.71 -0.90 25.09
C LEU A 47 -9.56 -0.50 23.89
N ASN A 48 -8.92 -0.11 22.79
CA ASN A 48 -9.58 0.12 21.51
C ASN A 48 -8.96 -0.79 20.48
N THR A 49 -9.81 -1.38 19.64
CA THR A 49 -9.36 -2.15 18.49
C THR A 49 -10.15 -1.71 17.28
N SER A 50 -9.48 -1.58 16.15
CA SER A 50 -10.14 -1.32 14.88
C SER A 50 -9.57 -2.19 13.76
N TRP A 51 -10.47 -2.59 12.88
CA TRP A 51 -10.14 -3.33 11.67
C TRP A 51 -10.71 -2.58 10.49
N SER A 52 -9.94 -2.46 9.44
CA SER A 52 -10.36 -1.83 8.20
C SER A 52 -10.02 -2.73 7.01
N PHE A 53 -10.90 -2.72 6.02
CA PHE A 53 -10.70 -3.40 4.76
C PHE A 53 -10.72 -2.35 3.66
N SER A 54 -9.77 -2.44 2.76
CA SER A 54 -9.63 -1.51 1.64
C SER A 54 -9.59 -2.31 0.35
N ASP A 55 -10.37 -1.86 -0.62
CA ASP A 55 -10.41 -2.46 -1.94
C ASP A 55 -10.54 -1.37 -3.00
N TRP A 56 -10.48 -1.75 -4.26
CA TRP A 56 -10.70 -0.85 -5.37
C TRP A 56 -12.11 -0.27 -5.34
N SER A 57 -12.25 1.04 -5.46
CA SER A 57 -13.55 1.68 -5.74
C SER A 57 -14.01 1.40 -7.16
N ARG A 58 -13.05 1.27 -8.08
CA ARG A 58 -13.23 0.87 -9.47
C ARG A 58 -11.96 0.19 -9.95
N LYS A 59 -12.02 -1.11 -10.21
CA LYS A 59 -10.93 -1.87 -10.79
C LYS A 59 -10.94 -1.71 -12.32
N PRO A 60 -9.81 -1.41 -12.97
CA PRO A 60 -9.72 -1.46 -14.41
C PRO A 60 -10.00 -2.88 -14.92
N GLU A 61 -10.73 -2.99 -16.03
CA GLU A 61 -10.95 -4.27 -16.70
C GLU A 61 -9.97 -4.39 -17.85
N PHE A 62 -9.23 -5.49 -17.86
CA PHE A 62 -8.35 -5.82 -18.97
C PHE A 62 -9.10 -6.55 -20.08
N VAL A 63 -8.47 -6.54 -21.25
CA VAL A 63 -9.01 -7.21 -22.44
C VAL A 63 -8.91 -8.72 -22.22
N ASN A 64 -10.02 -9.35 -21.91
CA ASN A 64 -10.15 -10.81 -21.73
C ASN A 64 -10.73 -11.55 -22.94
N ASN A 65 -11.00 -10.83 -24.02
CA ASN A 65 -11.57 -11.35 -25.26
C ASN A 65 -10.48 -11.48 -26.33
N LYS A 66 -10.30 -12.68 -26.87
CA LYS A 66 -9.31 -12.98 -27.92
C LYS A 66 -9.44 -12.11 -29.16
N GLU A 67 -10.67 -11.90 -29.63
CA GLU A 67 -10.94 -11.06 -30.80
C GLU A 67 -10.47 -9.62 -30.57
N ARG A 68 -10.89 -9.03 -29.44
CA ARG A 68 -10.51 -7.66 -29.09
C ARG A 68 -9.01 -7.51 -28.88
N PHE A 69 -8.35 -8.54 -28.31
CA PHE A 69 -6.91 -8.56 -28.16
C PHE A 69 -6.20 -8.52 -29.53
N LEU A 70 -6.57 -9.41 -30.45
CA LEU A 70 -5.97 -9.43 -31.79
C LEU A 70 -6.31 -8.18 -32.59
N MET A 71 -7.54 -7.66 -32.48
CA MET A 71 -7.95 -6.42 -33.12
C MET A 71 -7.09 -5.23 -32.63
N ASN A 72 -6.86 -5.11 -31.34
CA ASN A 72 -6.01 -4.06 -30.81
C ASN A 72 -4.56 -4.19 -31.33
N ARG A 73 -4.04 -5.41 -31.39
CA ARG A 73 -2.70 -5.69 -31.97
C ARG A 73 -2.63 -5.34 -33.45
N TYR A 74 -3.66 -5.70 -34.20
CA TYR A 74 -3.76 -5.39 -35.64
C TYR A 74 -3.67 -3.88 -35.88
N TYR A 75 -4.53 -3.10 -35.24
CA TYR A 75 -4.54 -1.65 -35.45
C TYR A 75 -3.31 -0.95 -34.86
N ALA A 76 -2.75 -1.43 -33.75
CA ALA A 76 -1.53 -0.89 -33.21
C ALA A 76 -0.34 -1.10 -34.14
N GLN A 77 -0.20 -2.28 -34.72
CA GLN A 77 0.88 -2.57 -35.67
C GLN A 77 0.68 -1.85 -37.01
N GLN A 78 -0.55 -1.71 -37.47
CA GLN A 78 -0.86 -0.90 -38.65
C GLN A 78 -0.48 0.57 -38.42
N ALA A 79 -0.83 1.15 -37.29
CA ALA A 79 -0.45 2.52 -36.91
C ALA A 79 1.06 2.70 -36.78
N ASN A 80 1.80 1.67 -36.37
CA ASN A 80 3.26 1.67 -36.33
C ASN A 80 3.94 1.42 -37.69
N GLY A 81 3.17 1.33 -38.76
CA GLY A 81 3.69 1.20 -40.11
C GLY A 81 4.20 -0.20 -40.47
N ASN A 82 3.70 -1.25 -39.80
CA ASN A 82 4.03 -2.62 -40.17
C ASN A 82 3.42 -2.98 -41.53
N THR A 83 4.27 -3.12 -42.54
CA THR A 83 3.87 -3.38 -43.93
C THR A 83 3.27 -4.77 -44.14
N ASN A 84 3.39 -5.69 -43.21
CA ASN A 84 2.75 -7.00 -43.26
C ASN A 84 1.29 -6.97 -42.85
N ILE A 85 0.80 -5.83 -42.37
CA ILE A 85 -0.62 -5.62 -42.02
C ILE A 85 -1.32 -4.91 -43.19
N PRO A 86 -2.41 -5.45 -43.74
CA PRO A 86 -3.16 -4.78 -44.79
C PRO A 86 -3.69 -3.42 -44.28
N THR A 87 -3.50 -2.38 -45.07
CA THR A 87 -3.98 -1.03 -44.75
C THR A 87 -5.33 -0.70 -45.38
N ASP A 88 -5.74 -1.50 -46.35
CA ASP A 88 -6.96 -1.39 -47.17
C ASP A 88 -8.10 -2.32 -46.70
N GLN A 89 -7.87 -3.08 -45.61
CA GLN A 89 -8.81 -4.02 -45.06
C GLN A 89 -9.11 -3.72 -43.59
N GLU A 90 -10.35 -3.96 -43.19
CA GLU A 90 -10.71 -3.97 -41.79
C GLU A 90 -10.22 -5.26 -41.11
N PHE A 91 -10.12 -5.21 -39.78
CA PHE A 91 -9.77 -6.38 -39.01
C PHE A 91 -10.70 -7.56 -39.27
N SER A 92 -10.13 -8.73 -39.45
CA SER A 92 -10.83 -10.00 -39.58
C SER A 92 -10.17 -11.05 -38.72
N MET A 93 -10.99 -11.81 -37.97
CA MET A 93 -10.49 -12.94 -37.17
C MET A 93 -9.86 -14.05 -38.00
N ASP A 94 -10.39 -14.30 -39.21
CA ASP A 94 -9.82 -15.30 -40.13
C ASP A 94 -8.43 -14.89 -40.57
N TRP A 95 -8.25 -13.62 -40.95
CA TRP A 95 -6.93 -13.10 -41.30
C TRP A 95 -5.99 -13.17 -40.07
N ALA A 96 -6.45 -12.73 -38.91
CA ALA A 96 -5.66 -12.71 -37.68
C ALA A 96 -5.20 -14.10 -37.26
N ASN A 97 -6.07 -15.10 -37.30
CA ASN A 97 -5.74 -16.48 -36.95
C ASN A 97 -4.71 -17.10 -37.93
N ASN A 98 -4.76 -16.73 -39.21
CA ASN A 98 -3.79 -17.18 -40.21
C ASN A 98 -2.44 -16.41 -40.12
N ASN A 99 -2.39 -15.30 -39.39
CA ASN A 99 -1.21 -14.42 -39.28
C ASN A 99 -0.81 -14.16 -37.82
N LEU A 100 -1.02 -15.11 -36.93
CA LEU A 100 -0.71 -14.95 -35.49
C LEU A 100 0.75 -14.60 -35.25
N SER A 101 1.69 -15.12 -36.05
CA SER A 101 3.12 -14.79 -35.91
C SER A 101 3.45 -13.33 -36.22
N ILE A 102 2.59 -12.65 -36.97
CA ILE A 102 2.71 -11.21 -37.24
C ILE A 102 2.14 -10.41 -36.06
N LEU A 103 0.97 -10.79 -35.56
CA LEU A 103 0.30 -10.09 -34.46
C LEU A 103 0.90 -10.38 -33.11
N ILE A 104 1.39 -11.61 -32.90
CA ILE A 104 2.02 -12.12 -31.68
C ILE A 104 3.39 -12.67 -32.06
N PRO A 105 4.42 -11.83 -32.24
CA PRO A 105 5.73 -12.27 -32.68
C PRO A 105 6.44 -13.17 -31.66
N GLU A 106 6.21 -12.92 -30.36
CA GLU A 106 6.81 -13.71 -29.29
C GLU A 106 6.22 -15.12 -29.26
N ALA A 107 7.07 -16.13 -29.37
CA ALA A 107 6.64 -17.53 -29.45
C ALA A 107 5.91 -18.02 -28.19
N GLU A 108 6.38 -17.59 -27.01
CA GLU A 108 5.76 -17.95 -25.74
C GLU A 108 4.38 -17.32 -25.57
N GLU A 109 4.22 -16.05 -25.92
CA GLU A 109 2.94 -15.37 -25.89
C GLU A 109 1.95 -16.03 -26.87
N ARG A 110 2.42 -16.35 -28.07
CA ARG A 110 1.60 -17.01 -29.08
C ARG A 110 1.14 -18.40 -28.61
N ARG A 111 2.05 -19.19 -28.02
CA ARG A 111 1.70 -20.49 -27.43
C ARG A 111 0.66 -20.34 -26.31
N ALA A 112 0.84 -19.40 -25.39
CA ALA A 112 -0.12 -19.12 -24.33
C ALA A 112 -1.49 -18.70 -24.89
N TYR A 113 -1.50 -17.89 -25.96
CA TYR A 113 -2.73 -17.51 -26.65
C TYR A 113 -3.44 -18.72 -27.28
N GLU A 114 -2.71 -19.60 -27.97
CA GLU A 114 -3.23 -20.81 -28.61
C GLU A 114 -3.78 -21.80 -27.58
N GLU A 115 -3.07 -22.00 -26.48
CA GLU A 115 -3.48 -22.84 -25.35
C GLU A 115 -4.61 -22.23 -24.52
N GLY A 116 -4.94 -20.94 -24.75
CA GLY A 116 -5.99 -20.24 -24.01
C GLY A 116 -5.58 -19.84 -22.59
N VAL A 117 -4.29 -19.79 -22.30
CA VAL A 117 -3.77 -19.28 -21.03
C VAL A 117 -4.03 -17.79 -20.93
N TYR A 118 -4.72 -17.38 -19.88
CA TYR A 118 -5.01 -15.99 -19.58
C TYR A 118 -4.62 -15.67 -18.13
N THR A 119 -3.87 -14.62 -17.94
CA THR A 119 -3.46 -14.15 -16.61
C THR A 119 -3.96 -12.72 -16.39
N ASP A 120 -4.80 -12.51 -15.38
CA ASP A 120 -5.14 -11.18 -14.90
C ASP A 120 -4.00 -10.66 -14.01
N TRP A 121 -3.09 -9.92 -14.63
CA TRP A 121 -1.92 -9.39 -13.93
C TRP A 121 -2.28 -8.39 -12.84
N LEU A 122 -3.43 -7.71 -12.95
CA LEU A 122 -3.87 -6.81 -11.89
C LEU A 122 -4.29 -7.59 -10.65
N ASP A 123 -4.99 -8.72 -10.81
CA ASP A 123 -5.32 -9.62 -9.70
C ASP A 123 -4.06 -10.20 -9.05
N GLU A 124 -3.05 -10.49 -9.87
CA GLU A 124 -1.80 -11.04 -9.36
C GLU A 124 -1.03 -10.09 -8.46
N ILE A 125 -1.12 -8.79 -8.70
CA ILE A 125 -0.38 -7.77 -7.93
C ILE A 125 -1.24 -7.06 -6.88
N THR A 126 -2.53 -7.35 -6.82
CA THR A 126 -3.45 -6.71 -5.88
C THR A 126 -4.06 -7.70 -4.90
N ARG A 127 -4.64 -7.17 -3.85
CA ARG A 127 -5.36 -7.91 -2.80
C ARG A 127 -6.33 -6.96 -2.10
N THR A 128 -7.27 -7.50 -1.36
CA THR A 128 -7.99 -6.69 -0.36
C THR A 128 -7.00 -6.29 0.72
N GLY A 129 -6.83 -4.98 0.91
CA GLY A 129 -5.99 -4.42 1.96
C GLY A 129 -6.63 -4.60 3.34
N VAL A 130 -5.82 -4.93 4.34
CA VAL A 130 -6.28 -5.13 5.73
C VAL A 130 -5.51 -4.19 6.64
N GLY A 131 -6.24 -3.36 7.38
CA GLY A 131 -5.69 -2.56 8.46
C GLY A 131 -6.14 -3.10 9.81
N GLN A 132 -5.20 -3.11 10.76
CA GLN A 132 -5.42 -3.53 12.14
C GLN A 132 -4.80 -2.49 13.05
N GLN A 133 -5.53 -2.08 14.08
CA GLN A 133 -5.03 -1.18 15.11
C GLN A 133 -5.48 -1.65 16.49
N TYR A 134 -4.55 -1.61 17.42
CA TYR A 134 -4.74 -2.00 18.80
C TYR A 134 -4.15 -0.91 19.69
N ASP A 135 -4.99 -0.29 20.51
CA ASP A 135 -4.59 0.73 21.47
C ASP A 135 -4.94 0.27 22.88
N VAL A 136 -3.98 0.33 23.76
CA VAL A 136 -4.21 0.14 25.18
C VAL A 136 -3.72 1.35 25.96
N SER A 137 -4.49 1.81 26.93
CA SER A 137 -4.03 2.89 27.81
C SER A 137 -4.47 2.67 29.26
N VAL A 138 -3.64 3.13 30.15
CA VAL A 138 -3.88 3.12 31.60
C VAL A 138 -3.68 4.54 32.11
N ALA A 139 -4.69 5.08 32.77
CA ALA A 139 -4.66 6.38 33.38
C ALA A 139 -5.11 6.28 34.85
N GLY A 140 -4.46 7.01 35.73
CA GLY A 140 -4.84 7.05 37.14
C GLY A 140 -3.95 7.94 37.95
N GLY A 141 -4.13 7.90 39.27
CA GLY A 141 -3.27 8.63 40.18
C GLY A 141 -3.86 8.91 41.53
N SER A 142 -3.08 9.63 42.31
CA SER A 142 -3.43 10.18 43.62
C SER A 142 -3.26 11.69 43.63
N LYS A 143 -3.39 12.32 44.78
CA LYS A 143 -3.10 13.74 44.95
C LYS A 143 -1.62 14.06 44.63
N SER A 144 -0.72 13.11 44.94
CA SER A 144 0.71 13.30 44.79
C SER A 144 1.28 12.81 43.46
N VAL A 145 0.68 11.80 42.83
CA VAL A 145 1.19 11.21 41.59
C VAL A 145 0.04 10.98 40.63
N LYS A 146 0.20 11.43 39.39
CA LYS A 146 -0.72 11.14 38.28
C LYS A 146 0.07 10.51 37.16
N TYR A 147 -0.50 9.50 36.53
CA TYR A 147 0.15 8.81 35.44
C TYR A 147 -0.79 8.51 34.28
N TYR A 148 -0.23 8.51 33.11
CA TYR A 148 -0.84 8.03 31.87
C TYR A 148 0.19 7.20 31.10
N LEU A 149 -0.18 5.98 30.72
CA LEU A 149 0.64 5.10 29.90
C LEU A 149 -0.23 4.60 28.77
N SER A 150 0.27 4.66 27.54
CA SER A 150 -0.41 4.09 26.38
C SER A 150 0.57 3.31 25.49
N GLY A 151 0.03 2.29 24.83
CA GLY A 151 0.68 1.53 23.77
C GLY A 151 -0.25 1.41 22.57
N ASP A 152 0.27 1.65 21.40
CA ASP A 152 -0.41 1.56 20.11
C ASP A 152 0.38 0.64 19.19
N TYR A 153 -0.30 -0.31 18.59
CA TYR A 153 0.22 -1.10 17.50
C TYR A 153 -0.72 -1.00 16.32
N SER A 154 -0.18 -0.67 15.16
CA SER A 154 -0.94 -0.65 13.91
C SER A 154 -0.19 -1.36 12.80
N ARG A 155 -0.91 -2.16 12.04
CA ARG A 155 -0.44 -2.81 10.82
C ARG A 155 -1.40 -2.52 9.69
N ARG A 156 -0.88 -2.13 8.54
CA ARG A 156 -1.66 -1.90 7.34
C ARG A 156 -1.03 -2.62 6.17
N GLN A 157 -1.83 -3.43 5.51
CA GLN A 157 -1.54 -4.02 4.22
C GLN A 157 -2.31 -3.25 3.16
N GLY A 158 -1.60 -2.70 2.18
CA GLY A 158 -2.20 -1.97 1.07
C GLY A 158 -2.90 -2.88 0.07
N VAL A 159 -3.69 -2.30 -0.82
CA VAL A 159 -4.35 -3.00 -1.93
C VAL A 159 -3.31 -3.54 -2.92
N GLN A 160 -2.20 -2.86 -3.10
CA GLN A 160 -1.06 -3.37 -3.86
C GLN A 160 -0.25 -4.33 -2.98
N LYS A 161 0.08 -5.51 -3.49
CA LYS A 161 1.01 -6.42 -2.82
C LYS A 161 2.38 -5.74 -2.72
N GLY A 162 3.02 -5.86 -1.56
CA GLY A 162 4.28 -5.18 -1.27
C GLY A 162 4.12 -3.76 -0.69
N ASP A 163 2.89 -3.25 -0.46
CA ASP A 163 2.65 -2.04 0.33
C ASP A 163 2.22 -2.46 1.73
N ASP A 164 3.22 -2.68 2.60
CA ASP A 164 3.01 -3.09 3.98
C ASP A 164 3.63 -2.06 4.93
N TYR A 165 2.88 -1.68 5.95
CA TYR A 165 3.28 -0.72 6.96
C TYR A 165 2.95 -1.23 8.36
N GLU A 166 3.88 -1.05 9.28
CA GLU A 166 3.73 -1.40 10.69
C GLU A 166 4.24 -0.25 11.55
N LYS A 167 3.53 0.03 12.64
CA LYS A 167 3.89 1.05 13.59
C LYS A 167 3.64 0.57 15.01
N PHE A 168 4.57 0.86 15.88
CA PHE A 168 4.47 0.66 17.30
C PHE A 168 4.82 1.95 18.04
N ASN A 169 3.97 2.37 18.95
CA ASN A 169 4.17 3.57 19.75
C ASN A 169 3.87 3.31 21.22
N ILE A 170 4.74 3.80 22.09
CA ILE A 170 4.51 3.82 23.55
C ILE A 170 4.64 5.26 24.02
N MET A 171 3.67 5.73 24.78
CA MET A 171 3.73 7.02 25.47
C MET A 171 3.57 6.82 26.96
N SER A 172 4.43 7.50 27.71
CA SER A 172 4.34 7.58 29.17
C SER A 172 4.35 9.03 29.63
N LYS A 173 3.52 9.32 30.61
CA LYS A 173 3.44 10.65 31.24
C LYS A 173 3.17 10.47 32.72
N ILE A 174 4.03 11.09 33.53
CA ILE A 174 3.95 11.03 34.97
C ILE A 174 4.11 12.44 35.50
N ASP A 175 3.15 12.90 36.29
CA ASP A 175 3.17 14.17 36.99
C ASP A 175 3.23 13.89 38.50
N ILE A 176 4.25 14.40 39.19
CA ILE A 176 4.51 14.19 40.61
C ILE A 176 4.47 15.54 41.33
N ASN A 177 3.62 15.66 42.33
CA ASN A 177 3.66 16.77 43.30
C ASN A 177 4.55 16.31 44.46
N VAL A 178 5.84 16.71 44.43
CA VAL A 178 6.84 16.31 45.44
C VAL A 178 6.58 17.04 46.75
N THR A 179 6.28 18.36 46.65
CA THR A 179 5.86 19.23 47.73
C THR A 179 4.79 20.20 47.18
N ASP A 180 4.24 21.07 48.04
CA ASP A 180 3.27 22.07 47.59
C ASP A 180 3.88 23.09 46.59
N TRP A 181 5.18 23.30 46.66
CA TRP A 181 5.91 24.22 45.80
C TRP A 181 6.70 23.55 44.69
N LEU A 182 6.93 22.22 44.75
CA LEU A 182 7.71 21.46 43.77
C LEU A 182 6.86 20.43 43.04
N LYS A 183 6.73 20.60 41.72
CA LYS A 183 6.09 19.66 40.81
C LYS A 183 7.08 19.19 39.77
N VAL A 184 7.12 17.90 39.53
CA VAL A 184 8.00 17.26 38.52
C VAL A 184 7.13 16.53 37.52
N GLY A 185 7.33 16.81 36.23
CA GLY A 185 6.68 16.13 35.12
C GLY A 185 7.69 15.36 34.26
N LEU A 186 7.39 14.10 33.99
CA LEU A 186 8.16 13.26 33.09
C LEU A 186 7.26 12.84 31.91
N LYS A 187 7.77 13.00 30.69
CA LYS A 187 7.10 12.54 29.48
C LYS A 187 8.11 11.75 28.62
N GLY A 188 7.75 10.52 28.29
CA GLY A 188 8.48 9.68 27.35
C GLY A 188 7.59 9.30 26.17
N ASN A 189 8.16 9.24 24.99
CA ASN A 189 7.51 8.69 23.80
C ASN A 189 8.52 7.88 23.01
N TYR A 190 8.17 6.63 22.72
CA TYR A 190 8.92 5.76 21.84
C TYR A 190 8.06 5.42 20.63
N LEU A 191 8.59 5.68 19.45
CA LEU A 191 7.94 5.39 18.18
C LEU A 191 8.90 4.54 17.32
N SER A 192 8.41 3.40 16.88
CA SER A 192 9.06 2.57 15.86
C SER A 192 8.08 2.33 14.74
N TRP A 193 8.54 2.47 13.51
CA TRP A 193 7.74 2.15 12.35
C TRP A 193 8.60 1.48 11.30
N ARG A 194 7.98 0.66 10.50
CA ARG A 194 8.61 -0.01 9.37
C ARG A 194 7.63 -0.01 8.19
N GLN A 195 8.14 0.36 7.05
CA GLN A 195 7.49 0.12 5.77
C GLN A 195 8.37 -0.85 5.00
N TRP A 196 7.81 -1.90 4.46
CA TRP A 196 8.54 -2.90 3.70
C TRP A 196 7.76 -3.34 2.48
N GLY A 197 8.50 -3.91 1.56
CA GLY A 197 8.02 -4.26 0.25
C GLY A 197 8.15 -3.08 -0.72
N VAL A 198 8.17 -3.44 -1.97
CA VAL A 198 8.08 -2.51 -3.11
C VAL A 198 6.69 -2.71 -3.69
N PRO A 199 5.81 -1.70 -3.66
CA PRO A 199 4.50 -1.84 -4.25
C PRO A 199 4.63 -2.26 -5.71
N ALA A 200 3.94 -3.33 -6.08
CA ALA A 200 3.92 -3.77 -7.46
C ALA A 200 3.34 -2.67 -8.35
N ALA A 201 4.08 -2.26 -9.38
CA ALA A 201 3.66 -1.17 -10.23
C ALA A 201 2.44 -1.56 -11.07
N ILE A 202 1.29 -0.93 -10.83
CA ILE A 202 0.05 -1.15 -11.60
C ILE A 202 0.31 -0.89 -13.08
N ALA A 203 1.05 0.17 -13.42
CA ALA A 203 1.42 0.47 -14.80
C ALA A 203 2.11 -0.71 -15.49
N ASN A 204 2.96 -1.46 -14.79
CA ASN A 204 3.61 -2.63 -15.39
C ASN A 204 2.60 -3.73 -15.72
N ALA A 205 1.60 -3.95 -14.86
CA ALA A 205 0.55 -4.94 -15.11
C ALA A 205 -0.31 -4.57 -16.33
N GLU A 206 -0.50 -3.28 -16.59
CA GLU A 206 -1.24 -2.79 -17.76
C GLU A 206 -0.48 -3.00 -19.08
N TRP A 207 0.86 -3.03 -19.03
CA TRP A 207 1.71 -3.22 -20.23
C TRP A 207 2.02 -4.68 -20.55
N ILE A 208 1.83 -5.58 -19.58
CA ILE A 208 2.10 -7.00 -19.79
C ILE A 208 0.94 -7.64 -20.55
N THR A 209 1.29 -8.50 -21.49
CA THR A 209 0.26 -9.24 -22.22
C THR A 209 -0.56 -10.14 -21.29
N PRO A 210 -1.88 -10.16 -21.42
CA PRO A 210 -2.72 -11.07 -20.63
C PRO A 210 -2.55 -12.55 -21.05
N TYR A 211 -2.11 -12.80 -22.30
CA TYR A 211 -1.82 -14.14 -22.79
C TYR A 211 -0.37 -14.51 -22.48
N SER A 212 -0.13 -14.79 -21.22
CA SER A 212 1.19 -15.16 -20.72
C SER A 212 1.09 -16.10 -19.53
N TYR A 213 2.08 -16.97 -19.41
CA TYR A 213 2.18 -17.87 -18.27
C TYR A 213 2.58 -17.07 -17.02
N LYS A 214 1.93 -17.38 -15.92
CA LYS A 214 2.27 -16.79 -14.60
C LYS A 214 3.68 -17.15 -14.16
N TYR A 215 4.13 -18.35 -14.55
CA TYR A 215 5.45 -18.88 -14.24
C TYR A 215 6.19 -19.25 -15.52
N ALA A 216 7.51 -19.14 -15.50
CA ALA A 216 8.32 -19.55 -16.64
C ALA A 216 8.09 -21.04 -16.98
N GLN A 217 7.85 -21.31 -18.27
CA GLN A 217 7.63 -22.65 -18.81
C GLN A 217 8.84 -23.15 -19.61
N VAL A 218 9.97 -22.46 -19.52
CA VAL A 218 11.15 -22.71 -20.34
C VAL A 218 12.02 -23.79 -19.71
N GLU A 219 12.30 -24.83 -20.49
CA GLU A 219 13.26 -25.87 -20.16
C GLU A 219 14.66 -25.26 -19.87
N GLY A 220 15.25 -25.59 -18.73
CA GLY A 220 16.51 -24.99 -18.27
C GLY A 220 16.39 -23.91 -17.19
N TYR A 221 15.20 -23.37 -16.93
CA TYR A 221 14.95 -22.51 -15.78
C TYR A 221 14.63 -23.29 -14.50
N GLU A 222 14.52 -24.59 -14.59
CA GLU A 222 14.25 -25.48 -13.44
C GLU A 222 15.30 -25.37 -12.34
N SER A 223 16.56 -25.14 -12.69
CA SER A 223 17.63 -24.97 -11.71
C SER A 223 17.51 -23.65 -10.92
N TRP A 224 17.00 -22.60 -11.56
CA TRP A 224 16.74 -21.31 -10.91
C TRP A 224 15.47 -21.42 -10.05
N TYR A 225 14.44 -22.10 -10.53
CA TYR A 225 13.21 -22.40 -9.82
C TYR A 225 13.49 -23.15 -8.51
N ASN A 226 14.35 -24.15 -8.54
CA ASN A 226 14.74 -24.95 -7.38
C ASN A 226 15.62 -24.18 -6.37
N SER A 227 16.25 -23.08 -6.77
CA SER A 227 17.07 -22.23 -5.87
C SER A 227 16.27 -21.15 -5.15
N HIS A 228 14.99 -20.94 -5.50
CA HIS A 228 14.11 -19.95 -4.87
C HIS A 228 13.07 -20.66 -4.01
N PRO A 229 13.08 -20.46 -2.66
CA PRO A 229 12.26 -21.25 -1.73
C PRO A 229 10.74 -21.05 -1.89
N ASP A 230 10.31 -19.99 -2.56
CA ASP A 230 8.90 -19.70 -2.86
C ASP A 230 8.42 -20.36 -4.16
N GLY A 231 9.34 -20.96 -4.92
CA GLY A 231 9.04 -21.74 -6.12
C GLY A 231 8.36 -20.94 -7.24
N LYS A 232 8.48 -19.62 -7.26
CA LYS A 232 7.74 -18.74 -8.18
C LYS A 232 8.70 -17.83 -8.93
N THR A 233 8.98 -18.16 -10.18
CA THR A 233 9.64 -17.23 -11.10
C THR A 233 8.60 -16.49 -11.92
N ALA A 234 8.79 -15.19 -12.07
CA ALA A 234 8.04 -14.44 -13.07
C ALA A 234 8.36 -14.99 -14.47
N SER A 235 7.35 -15.04 -15.34
CA SER A 235 7.55 -15.36 -16.76
C SER A 235 8.63 -14.46 -17.37
N PRO A 236 9.46 -14.93 -18.33
CA PRO A 236 10.41 -14.09 -19.06
C PRO A 236 9.75 -12.88 -19.74
N LEU A 237 8.46 -12.97 -20.06
CA LEU A 237 7.66 -11.84 -20.55
C LEU A 237 7.44 -10.75 -19.50
N TYR A 238 7.69 -11.08 -18.26
CA TYR A 238 7.65 -10.18 -17.12
C TYR A 238 8.96 -9.38 -17.05
N GLY A 239 9.29 -8.61 -18.03
CA GLY A 239 10.57 -7.91 -18.09
C GLY A 239 11.22 -7.70 -16.73
N SER A 240 12.47 -8.03 -16.56
CA SER A 240 13.21 -8.04 -15.32
C SER A 240 12.90 -6.79 -14.47
N ALA A 241 11.94 -6.88 -13.57
CA ALA A 241 11.80 -5.98 -12.45
C ALA A 241 12.91 -6.37 -11.44
N SER A 242 14.14 -6.41 -11.89
CA SER A 242 15.31 -6.39 -11.05
C SER A 242 15.51 -4.95 -10.58
N GLY A 243 14.68 -4.53 -9.64
CA GLY A 243 15.03 -3.45 -8.74
C GLY A 243 16.08 -3.99 -7.79
N SER A 244 17.32 -3.62 -8.02
CA SER A 244 18.41 -3.67 -7.05
C SER A 244 18.03 -2.94 -5.75
#